data_6dcbd3224f0342b7db3f477a0fe10710
#
_entry.id   6dcbd3224f0342b7db3f477a0fe10710
#
_cell.length_a   1.000
_cell.length_b   1.000
_cell.length_c   1.000
_cell.angle_alpha   90.00
_cell.angle_beta   90.00
_cell.angle_gamma   90.00
#
_symmetry.space_group_name_H-M   'P 1'
#
loop_
_entity.id
_entity.type
_entity.pdbx_description
1 polymer ?
#
loop_
_entity_poly.entity_id
_entity_poly.type
_entity_poly.pdbx_seq_one_letter_code
_entity_poly.pdbx_strand_id
1 'polypeptide(L)'
;MVSKNQQKKIIQLKQKKYRSKFGLFVAEGEKVVNDLINSKIECEFLFSIRNISHPKALKVKESEMKKISHFKNHSSILGVFKIPDIKLNNRNKLTIILDGISDPGNLGTIIRLCDWFGLDQLICSTNTVDCYNPKAIQSSMGSIARVSCHYVSDLLTYIDLINKPIFKAEINGTSIYKNQLQEYGTYVFGSESHGISEELKSNEIKT
;
A
#
# COMPACT_ATOMS: atom_id res chain seq x y z
N MET A 1 4.22 -27.32 -12.38
CA MET A 1 5.44 -27.30 -11.52
C MET A 1 6.05 -25.91 -11.58
N VAL A 2 6.38 -25.31 -10.43
CA VAL A 2 7.05 -23.99 -10.37
C VAL A 2 8.51 -24.17 -10.81
N SER A 3 8.97 -23.41 -11.80
CA SER A 3 10.37 -23.47 -12.23
C SER A 3 11.31 -22.87 -11.19
N LYS A 4 12.58 -23.33 -11.17
CA LYS A 4 13.60 -22.79 -10.24
C LYS A 4 13.77 -21.27 -10.36
N ASN A 5 13.67 -20.73 -11.58
CA ASN A 5 13.79 -19.29 -11.84
C ASN A 5 12.57 -18.52 -11.28
N GLN A 6 11.35 -19.03 -11.46
CA GLN A 6 10.14 -18.45 -10.87
C GLN A 6 10.23 -18.47 -9.35
N GLN A 7 10.59 -19.60 -8.74
CA GLN A 7 10.76 -19.72 -7.29
C GLN A 7 11.76 -18.68 -6.76
N LYS A 8 12.95 -18.59 -7.36
CA LYS A 8 13.97 -17.60 -6.98
C LYS A 8 13.44 -16.18 -7.07
N LYS A 9 12.78 -15.83 -8.19
CA LYS A 9 12.21 -14.51 -8.41
C LYS A 9 11.16 -14.18 -7.35
N ILE A 10 10.19 -15.07 -7.08
CA ILE A 10 9.14 -14.87 -6.10
C ILE A 10 9.72 -14.63 -4.70
N ILE A 11 10.67 -15.47 -4.25
CA ILE A 11 11.31 -15.32 -2.94
C ILE A 11 12.04 -13.96 -2.83
N GLN A 12 12.70 -13.51 -3.89
CA GLN A 12 13.39 -12.23 -3.92
C GLN A 12 12.42 -11.05 -3.75
N LEU A 13 11.18 -11.13 -4.28
CA LEU A 13 10.15 -10.09 -4.15
C LEU A 13 9.73 -9.78 -2.71
N LYS A 14 10.14 -10.59 -1.73
CA LYS A 14 10.02 -10.24 -0.31
C LYS A 14 10.76 -8.96 0.06
N GLN A 15 11.84 -8.64 -0.65
CA GLN A 15 12.68 -7.46 -0.41
C GLN A 15 12.32 -6.31 -1.36
N LYS A 16 12.20 -5.07 -0.82
CA LYS A 16 11.87 -3.85 -1.58
C LYS A 16 12.76 -3.66 -2.82
N LYS A 17 14.09 -3.86 -2.67
CA LYS A 17 15.06 -3.70 -3.78
C LYS A 17 14.73 -4.55 -5.02
N TYR A 18 14.20 -5.76 -4.82
CA TYR A 18 13.85 -6.64 -5.94
C TYR A 18 12.46 -6.31 -6.50
N ARG A 19 11.52 -5.84 -5.67
CA ARG A 19 10.25 -5.32 -6.17
C ARG A 19 10.48 -4.13 -7.10
N SER A 20 11.29 -3.16 -6.67
CA SER A 20 11.66 -2.02 -7.51
C SER A 20 12.42 -2.43 -8.77
N LYS A 21 13.38 -3.37 -8.65
CA LYS A 21 14.17 -3.85 -9.79
C LYS A 21 13.33 -4.54 -10.86
N PHE A 22 12.36 -5.35 -10.45
CA PHE A 22 11.55 -6.17 -11.37
C PHE A 22 10.21 -5.52 -11.71
N GLY A 23 9.81 -4.45 -11.01
CA GLY A 23 8.48 -3.86 -11.14
C GLY A 23 7.35 -4.81 -10.76
N LEU A 24 7.59 -5.72 -9.78
CA LEU A 24 6.67 -6.78 -9.42
C LEU A 24 6.47 -6.86 -7.90
N PHE A 25 5.29 -7.34 -7.50
CA PHE A 25 4.99 -7.68 -6.12
C PHE A 25 4.22 -9.00 -6.01
N VAL A 26 4.17 -9.54 -4.80
CA VAL A 26 3.47 -10.80 -4.50
C VAL A 26 2.25 -10.52 -3.64
N ALA A 27 1.14 -11.16 -3.97
CA ALA A 27 -0.06 -11.21 -3.15
C ALA A 27 -0.45 -12.66 -2.86
N GLU A 28 -0.89 -12.92 -1.63
CA GLU A 28 -1.32 -14.24 -1.19
C GLU A 28 -2.71 -14.16 -0.54
N GLY A 29 -3.51 -15.19 -0.75
CA GLY A 29 -4.87 -15.29 -0.22
C GLY A 29 -5.96 -15.00 -1.25
N GLU A 30 -7.06 -15.76 -1.17
CA GLU A 30 -8.11 -15.77 -2.20
C GLU A 30 -8.71 -14.38 -2.40
N LYS A 31 -9.05 -13.67 -1.31
CA LYS A 31 -9.66 -12.34 -1.42
C LYS A 31 -8.72 -11.35 -2.11
N VAL A 32 -7.49 -11.22 -1.62
CA VAL A 32 -6.53 -10.23 -2.13
C VAL A 32 -6.19 -10.51 -3.60
N VAL A 33 -5.91 -11.78 -3.93
CA VAL A 33 -5.56 -12.18 -5.30
C VAL A 33 -6.73 -11.98 -6.25
N ASN A 34 -7.96 -12.31 -5.84
CA ASN A 34 -9.15 -12.10 -6.67
C ASN A 34 -9.44 -10.62 -6.91
N ASP A 35 -9.31 -9.76 -5.89
CA ASP A 35 -9.49 -8.32 -6.04
C ASP A 35 -8.46 -7.75 -7.04
N LEU A 36 -7.20 -8.20 -6.98
CA LEU A 36 -6.15 -7.81 -7.92
C LEU A 36 -6.40 -8.32 -9.34
N ILE A 37 -6.83 -9.57 -9.52
CA ILE A 37 -7.18 -10.13 -10.84
C ILE A 37 -8.33 -9.35 -11.49
N ASN A 38 -9.33 -8.96 -10.70
CA ASN A 38 -10.49 -8.21 -11.15
C ASN A 38 -10.22 -6.70 -11.34
N SER A 39 -9.03 -6.25 -10.98
CA SER A 39 -8.58 -4.87 -11.18
C SER A 39 -7.89 -4.69 -12.54
N LYS A 40 -7.37 -3.46 -12.78
CA LYS A 40 -6.53 -3.18 -13.96
C LYS A 40 -5.06 -3.57 -13.76
N ILE A 41 -4.69 -4.15 -12.61
CA ILE A 41 -3.31 -4.54 -12.30
C ILE A 41 -2.96 -5.83 -13.04
N GLU A 42 -1.93 -5.79 -13.85
CA GLU A 42 -1.53 -6.93 -14.67
C GLU A 42 -0.96 -8.06 -13.82
N CYS A 43 -1.57 -9.26 -13.94
CA CYS A 43 -1.06 -10.48 -13.35
C CYS A 43 0.08 -11.05 -14.20
N GLU A 44 1.24 -11.27 -13.62
CA GLU A 44 2.41 -11.88 -14.30
C GLU A 44 2.40 -13.40 -14.16
N PHE A 45 2.19 -13.91 -12.94
CA PHE A 45 2.06 -15.33 -12.62
C PHE A 45 0.95 -15.56 -11.61
N LEU A 46 0.28 -16.70 -11.73
CA LEU A 46 -0.75 -17.12 -10.79
C LEU A 46 -0.58 -18.60 -10.44
N PHE A 47 -0.42 -18.89 -9.16
CA PHE A 47 -0.24 -20.25 -8.65
C PHE A 47 -1.39 -20.60 -7.72
N SER A 48 -1.95 -21.82 -7.87
CA SER A 48 -3.02 -22.29 -6.99
C SER A 48 -2.89 -23.78 -6.74
N ILE A 49 -3.22 -24.22 -5.53
CA ILE A 49 -3.34 -25.66 -5.21
C ILE A 49 -4.67 -26.24 -5.71
N ARG A 50 -5.65 -25.37 -6.03
CA ARG A 50 -6.95 -25.73 -6.60
C ARG A 50 -7.00 -25.41 -8.09
N ASN A 51 -7.94 -26.00 -8.81
CA ASN A 51 -8.23 -25.59 -10.17
C ASN A 51 -8.94 -24.23 -10.15
N ILE A 52 -8.41 -23.26 -10.88
CA ILE A 52 -9.01 -21.94 -11.09
C ILE A 52 -9.03 -21.59 -12.58
N SER A 53 -10.08 -20.91 -13.01
CA SER A 53 -10.25 -20.50 -14.41
C SER A 53 -9.60 -19.14 -14.64
N HIS A 54 -8.30 -19.14 -14.96
CA HIS A 54 -7.56 -17.92 -15.33
C HIS A 54 -6.42 -18.29 -16.29
N PRO A 55 -6.18 -17.52 -17.38
CA PRO A 55 -5.20 -17.89 -18.43
C PRO A 55 -3.76 -18.10 -17.91
N LYS A 56 -3.37 -17.39 -16.87
CA LYS A 56 -2.03 -17.48 -16.26
C LYS A 56 -1.98 -18.42 -15.04
N ALA A 57 -3.06 -19.17 -14.75
CA ALA A 57 -3.13 -20.05 -13.63
C ALA A 57 -2.29 -21.31 -13.85
N LEU A 58 -1.41 -21.60 -12.90
CA LEU A 58 -0.67 -22.83 -12.82
C LEU A 58 -1.07 -23.59 -11.55
N LYS A 59 -1.63 -24.77 -11.72
CA LYS A 59 -1.90 -25.67 -10.59
C LYS A 59 -0.58 -26.21 -10.06
N VAL A 60 -0.37 -26.08 -8.74
CA VAL A 60 0.84 -26.50 -8.04
C VAL A 60 0.50 -27.41 -6.86
N LYS A 61 1.47 -28.20 -6.42
CA LYS A 61 1.33 -28.99 -5.19
C LYS A 61 1.48 -28.09 -3.97
N GLU A 62 0.90 -28.47 -2.85
CA GLU A 62 1.04 -27.77 -1.58
C GLU A 62 2.51 -27.59 -1.17
N SER A 63 3.35 -28.60 -1.41
CA SER A 63 4.80 -28.54 -1.16
C SER A 63 5.53 -27.50 -2.03
N GLU A 64 5.03 -27.22 -3.24
CA GLU A 64 5.56 -26.16 -4.11
C GLU A 64 5.08 -24.79 -3.64
N MET A 65 3.80 -24.68 -3.26
CA MET A 65 3.24 -23.44 -2.71
C MET A 65 3.99 -22.99 -1.46
N LYS A 66 4.28 -23.93 -0.54
CA LYS A 66 5.07 -23.67 0.67
C LYS A 66 6.47 -23.11 0.37
N LYS A 67 7.09 -23.50 -0.75
CA LYS A 67 8.42 -23.00 -1.14
C LYS A 67 8.40 -21.58 -1.70
N ILE A 68 7.28 -21.10 -2.23
CA ILE A 68 7.16 -19.78 -2.84
C ILE A 68 6.42 -18.78 -1.97
N SER A 69 5.74 -19.21 -0.91
CA SER A 69 5.03 -18.34 0.01
C SER A 69 5.99 -17.46 0.83
N HIS A 70 5.57 -16.22 1.06
CA HIS A 70 6.27 -15.27 1.93
C HIS A 70 5.87 -15.41 3.41
N PHE A 71 4.83 -16.22 3.69
CA PHE A 71 4.29 -16.41 5.04
C PHE A 71 4.59 -17.83 5.57
N LYS A 72 4.62 -17.96 6.88
CA LYS A 72 4.78 -19.25 7.55
C LYS A 72 3.64 -20.23 7.20
N ASN A 73 2.42 -19.70 7.20
CA ASN A 73 1.23 -20.44 6.76
C ASN A 73 0.89 -19.94 5.35
N HIS A 74 1.17 -20.78 4.35
CA HIS A 74 0.87 -20.43 2.96
C HIS A 74 -0.63 -20.45 2.68
N SER A 75 -1.04 -19.67 1.71
CA SER A 75 -2.41 -19.64 1.19
C SER A 75 -2.61 -20.69 0.09
N SER A 76 -3.87 -20.93 -0.28
CA SER A 76 -4.23 -21.80 -1.41
C SER A 76 -3.88 -21.21 -2.77
N ILE A 77 -3.66 -19.87 -2.82
CA ILE A 77 -3.39 -19.11 -4.03
C ILE A 77 -2.33 -18.03 -3.78
N LEU A 78 -1.45 -17.83 -4.76
CA LEU A 78 -0.42 -16.80 -4.80
C LEU A 78 -0.37 -16.20 -6.19
N GLY A 79 -0.46 -14.86 -6.27
CA GLY A 79 -0.29 -14.11 -7.50
C GLY A 79 0.96 -13.24 -7.46
N VAL A 80 1.61 -13.10 -8.62
CA VAL A 80 2.65 -12.10 -8.87
C VAL A 80 2.07 -11.09 -9.84
N PHE A 81 2.15 -9.82 -9.47
CA PHE A 81 1.52 -8.72 -10.20
C PHE A 81 2.54 -7.65 -10.54
N LYS A 82 2.33 -6.92 -11.64
CA LYS A 82 3.13 -5.74 -11.96
C LYS A 82 2.77 -4.58 -11.03
N ILE A 83 3.78 -3.85 -10.58
CA ILE A 83 3.56 -2.58 -9.88
C ILE A 83 3.00 -1.60 -10.90
N PRO A 84 1.79 -1.04 -10.67
CA PRO A 84 1.18 -0.13 -11.63
C PRO A 84 1.88 1.25 -11.59
N ASP A 85 1.99 1.87 -12.75
CA ASP A 85 2.41 3.27 -12.89
C ASP A 85 1.15 4.17 -12.86
N ILE A 86 0.79 4.62 -11.66
CA ILE A 86 -0.40 5.45 -11.44
C ILE A 86 0.04 6.90 -11.21
N LYS A 87 -0.50 7.81 -12.03
CA LYS A 87 -0.23 9.24 -11.89
C LYS A 87 -0.96 9.82 -10.69
N LEU A 88 -0.25 10.66 -9.95
CA LEU A 88 -0.79 11.41 -8.83
C LEU A 88 -1.89 12.38 -9.30
N ASN A 89 -3.03 12.38 -8.60
CA ASN A 89 -4.15 13.28 -8.86
C ASN A 89 -4.27 14.33 -7.74
N ASN A 90 -3.87 15.56 -8.01
CA ASN A 90 -3.93 16.67 -7.03
C ASN A 90 -5.33 17.33 -6.93
N ARG A 91 -6.33 16.84 -7.68
CA ARG A 91 -7.68 17.44 -7.70
C ARG A 91 -8.63 16.87 -6.64
N ASN A 92 -8.22 15.85 -5.89
CA ASN A 92 -9.05 15.27 -4.83
C ASN A 92 -9.38 16.31 -3.76
N LYS A 93 -10.62 16.35 -3.30
CA LYS A 93 -11.04 17.27 -2.24
C LYS A 93 -10.27 17.03 -0.96
N LEU A 94 -10.15 15.78 -0.57
CA LEU A 94 -9.44 15.32 0.61
C LEU A 94 -8.12 14.65 0.21
N THR A 95 -7.04 15.00 0.90
CA THR A 95 -5.73 14.39 0.73
C THR A 95 -5.27 13.84 2.09
N ILE A 96 -4.83 12.60 2.11
CA ILE A 96 -4.20 11.98 3.29
C ILE A 96 -2.70 11.87 3.04
N ILE A 97 -1.92 12.39 3.98
CA ILE A 97 -0.46 12.30 3.99
C ILE A 97 -0.01 11.42 5.16
N LEU A 98 0.86 10.48 4.88
CA LEU A 98 1.47 9.58 5.85
C LEU A 98 2.95 9.89 5.96
N ASP A 99 3.37 10.35 7.12
CA ASP A 99 4.74 10.72 7.41
C ASP A 99 5.41 9.68 8.33
N GLY A 100 6.24 8.82 7.74
CA GLY A 100 7.06 7.86 8.47
C GLY A 100 6.30 6.66 9.06
N ILE A 101 5.15 6.27 8.51
CA ILE A 101 4.46 5.04 8.95
C ILE A 101 5.36 3.83 8.69
N SER A 102 5.85 3.19 9.74
CA SER A 102 6.86 2.13 9.68
C SER A 102 6.29 0.70 9.70
N ASP A 103 5.16 0.47 10.38
CA ASP A 103 4.52 -0.86 10.39
C ASP A 103 3.70 -1.12 9.13
N PRO A 104 4.02 -2.19 8.37
CA PRO A 104 3.29 -2.52 7.15
C PRO A 104 1.84 -2.96 7.40
N GLY A 105 1.52 -3.44 8.61
CA GLY A 105 0.14 -3.77 9.00
C GLY A 105 -0.71 -2.51 9.12
N ASN A 106 -0.16 -1.46 9.75
CA ASN A 106 -0.82 -0.17 9.89
C ASN A 106 -1.02 0.50 8.53
N LEU A 107 0.00 0.52 7.67
CA LEU A 107 -0.16 1.03 6.31
C LEU A 107 -1.27 0.28 5.55
N GLY A 108 -1.28 -1.05 5.59
CA GLY A 108 -2.33 -1.83 4.94
C GLY A 108 -3.72 -1.54 5.49
N THR A 109 -3.86 -1.32 6.80
CA THR A 109 -5.12 -0.93 7.44
C THR A 109 -5.57 0.47 6.99
N ILE A 110 -4.65 1.43 6.89
CA ILE A 110 -4.95 2.78 6.39
C ILE A 110 -5.39 2.72 4.92
N ILE A 111 -4.70 1.95 4.07
CA ILE A 111 -5.12 1.72 2.67
C ILE A 111 -6.56 1.18 2.63
N ARG A 112 -6.90 0.23 3.50
CA ARG A 112 -8.25 -0.32 3.57
C ARG A 112 -9.28 0.71 4.03
N LEU A 113 -8.95 1.57 5.00
CA LEU A 113 -9.83 2.67 5.42
C LEU A 113 -10.05 3.67 4.28
N CYS A 114 -9.01 4.04 3.55
CA CYS A 114 -9.14 4.93 2.38
C CYS A 114 -10.10 4.35 1.35
N ASP A 115 -9.96 3.08 0.98
CA ASP A 115 -10.87 2.40 0.08
C ASP A 115 -12.33 2.43 0.58
N TRP A 116 -12.52 2.17 1.90
CA TRP A 116 -13.85 2.19 2.51
C TRP A 116 -14.54 3.55 2.45
N PHE A 117 -13.76 4.63 2.59
CA PHE A 117 -14.25 6.01 2.52
C PHE A 117 -14.16 6.65 1.12
N GLY A 118 -13.85 5.87 0.09
CA GLY A 118 -13.83 6.33 -1.30
C GLY A 118 -12.62 7.20 -1.65
N LEU A 119 -11.52 7.10 -0.90
CA LEU A 119 -10.25 7.74 -1.23
C LEU A 119 -9.42 6.77 -2.09
N ASP A 120 -9.01 7.22 -3.26
CA ASP A 120 -8.32 6.42 -4.27
C ASP A 120 -6.78 6.54 -4.21
N GLN A 121 -6.26 7.44 -3.35
CA GLN A 121 -4.83 7.66 -3.22
C GLN A 121 -4.40 8.11 -1.82
N LEU A 122 -3.15 7.79 -1.50
CA LEU A 122 -2.39 8.20 -0.32
C LEU A 122 -1.09 8.84 -0.74
N ILE A 123 -0.67 9.88 -0.04
CA ILE A 123 0.67 10.48 -0.18
C ILE A 123 1.52 9.96 0.99
N CYS A 124 2.69 9.44 0.68
CA CYS A 124 3.59 8.87 1.67
C CYS A 124 4.95 9.56 1.61
N SER A 125 5.56 9.82 2.77
CA SER A 125 6.98 10.16 2.82
C SER A 125 7.84 8.96 2.38
N THR A 126 9.06 9.21 1.96
CA THR A 126 9.99 8.13 1.55
C THR A 126 10.36 7.18 2.69
N ASN A 127 10.22 7.63 3.96
CA ASN A 127 10.44 6.82 5.17
C ASN A 127 9.23 5.91 5.48
N THR A 128 8.06 6.18 4.90
CA THR A 128 6.91 5.28 5.04
C THR A 128 7.21 3.94 4.39
N VAL A 129 6.82 2.87 5.06
CA VAL A 129 7.02 1.50 4.58
C VAL A 129 6.38 1.30 3.20
N ASP A 130 7.00 0.46 2.38
CA ASP A 130 6.53 0.16 1.02
C ASP A 130 5.15 -0.52 1.04
N CYS A 131 4.16 0.06 0.36
CA CYS A 131 2.80 -0.46 0.26
C CYS A 131 2.73 -1.84 -0.41
N TYR A 132 3.74 -2.20 -1.23
CA TYR A 132 3.88 -3.52 -1.82
C TYR A 132 4.65 -4.51 -0.94
N ASN A 133 4.97 -4.16 0.32
CA ASN A 133 5.44 -5.13 1.31
C ASN A 133 4.39 -6.23 1.47
N PRO A 134 4.78 -7.54 1.51
CA PRO A 134 3.82 -8.64 1.62
C PRO A 134 2.83 -8.49 2.79
N LYS A 135 3.27 -7.99 3.95
CA LYS A 135 2.40 -7.75 5.11
C LYS A 135 1.42 -6.59 4.86
N ALA A 136 1.85 -5.51 4.19
CA ALA A 136 0.96 -4.40 3.83
C ALA A 136 -0.10 -4.85 2.81
N ILE A 137 0.30 -5.60 1.78
CA ILE A 137 -0.63 -6.22 0.82
C ILE A 137 -1.67 -7.10 1.54
N GLN A 138 -1.22 -7.96 2.46
CA GLN A 138 -2.13 -8.83 3.20
C GLN A 138 -3.10 -8.02 4.07
N SER A 139 -2.60 -7.02 4.80
CA SER A 139 -3.40 -6.19 5.71
C SER A 139 -4.39 -5.28 4.98
N SER A 140 -4.09 -4.90 3.73
CA SER A 140 -4.99 -4.11 2.89
C SER A 140 -6.24 -4.87 2.44
N MET A 141 -6.25 -6.20 2.58
CA MET A 141 -7.40 -7.07 2.24
C MET A 141 -7.92 -6.87 0.81
N GLY A 142 -7.02 -6.51 -0.15
CA GLY A 142 -7.34 -6.26 -1.54
C GLY A 142 -7.57 -4.79 -1.90
N SER A 143 -7.68 -3.89 -0.94
CA SER A 143 -7.89 -2.45 -1.19
C SER A 143 -6.73 -1.79 -1.96
N ILE A 144 -5.52 -2.37 -1.91
CA ILE A 144 -4.38 -1.93 -2.74
C ILE A 144 -4.67 -1.97 -4.26
N ALA A 145 -5.69 -2.69 -4.69
CA ALA A 145 -6.15 -2.72 -6.07
C ALA A 145 -6.87 -1.43 -6.50
N ARG A 146 -7.32 -0.61 -5.54
CA ARG A 146 -8.14 0.59 -5.74
C ARG A 146 -7.53 1.85 -5.17
N VAL A 147 -6.64 1.72 -4.18
CA VAL A 147 -5.97 2.85 -3.52
C VAL A 147 -4.49 2.82 -3.88
N SER A 148 -3.99 3.88 -4.49
CA SER A 148 -2.57 4.04 -4.84
C SER A 148 -1.80 4.76 -3.73
N CYS A 149 -0.54 4.36 -3.49
CA CYS A 149 0.37 5.05 -2.59
C CYS A 149 1.46 5.77 -3.41
N HIS A 150 1.52 7.08 -3.29
CA HIS A 150 2.51 7.93 -3.96
C HIS A 150 3.58 8.38 -2.97
N TYR A 151 4.83 8.00 -3.22
CA TYR A 151 5.96 8.33 -2.37
C TYR A 151 6.62 9.62 -2.86
N VAL A 152 6.64 10.64 -2.01
CA VAL A 152 7.24 11.96 -2.28
C VAL A 152 8.50 12.15 -1.43
N SER A 153 9.54 12.67 -2.06
CA SER A 153 10.82 12.91 -1.38
C SER A 153 10.78 14.15 -0.47
N ASP A 154 9.94 15.12 -0.80
CA ASP A 154 9.79 16.38 -0.08
C ASP A 154 8.30 16.66 0.11
N LEU A 155 7.81 16.37 1.32
CA LEU A 155 6.42 16.58 1.68
C LEU A 155 6.08 18.08 1.81
N LEU A 156 7.02 18.93 2.22
CA LEU A 156 6.79 20.36 2.34
C LEU A 156 6.50 20.98 0.97
N THR A 157 7.40 20.77 0.02
CA THR A 157 7.19 21.21 -1.36
C THR A 157 5.88 20.67 -1.95
N TYR A 158 5.54 19.41 -1.66
CA TYR A 158 4.29 18.83 -2.12
C TYR A 158 3.07 19.54 -1.51
N ILE A 159 3.10 19.81 -0.21
CA ILE A 159 2.04 20.51 0.53
C ILE A 159 1.80 21.93 -0.03
N ASP A 160 2.88 22.67 -0.27
CA ASP A 160 2.81 24.02 -0.84
C ASP A 160 2.19 24.01 -2.25
N LEU A 161 2.54 23.00 -3.06
CA LEU A 161 2.00 22.85 -4.41
C LEU A 161 0.49 22.57 -4.45
N ILE A 162 -0.05 21.81 -3.49
CA ILE A 162 -1.48 21.48 -3.48
C ILE A 162 -2.36 22.62 -2.94
N ASN A 163 -1.78 23.56 -2.21
CA ASN A 163 -2.42 24.78 -1.69
C ASN A 163 -3.81 24.55 -1.05
N LYS A 164 -3.89 23.61 -0.13
CA LYS A 164 -5.11 23.26 0.62
C LYS A 164 -4.93 23.54 2.11
N PRO A 165 -6.01 23.76 2.87
CA PRO A 165 -5.95 23.75 4.33
C PRO A 165 -5.30 22.46 4.84
N ILE A 166 -4.44 22.56 5.85
CA ILE A 166 -3.69 21.42 6.37
C ILE A 166 -4.06 21.21 7.83
N PHE A 167 -4.33 19.96 8.17
CA PHE A 167 -4.67 19.51 9.49
C PHE A 167 -3.67 18.43 9.90
N LYS A 168 -3.01 18.63 11.03
CA LYS A 168 -2.01 17.72 11.58
C LYS A 168 -2.60 16.95 12.75
N ALA A 169 -2.42 15.63 12.77
CA ALA A 169 -2.80 14.81 13.92
C ALA A 169 -1.66 14.84 14.95
N GLU A 170 -1.84 15.60 16.03
CA GLU A 170 -0.86 15.78 17.11
C GLU A 170 -1.48 15.54 18.48
N ILE A 171 -0.67 15.05 19.44
CA ILE A 171 -1.13 14.75 20.81
C ILE A 171 -1.65 16.00 21.51
N ASN A 172 -0.99 17.15 21.31
CA ASN A 172 -1.33 18.42 21.93
C ASN A 172 -2.28 19.28 21.07
N GLY A 173 -2.84 18.69 20.02
CA GLY A 173 -3.78 19.36 19.13
C GLY A 173 -5.16 19.54 19.75
N THR A 174 -6.01 20.28 19.08
CA THR A 174 -7.41 20.44 19.49
C THR A 174 -8.19 19.17 19.23
N SER A 175 -8.99 18.73 20.22
CA SER A 175 -9.78 17.50 20.10
C SER A 175 -10.72 17.55 18.89
N ILE A 176 -10.69 16.49 18.07
CA ILE A 176 -11.59 16.33 16.90
C ILE A 176 -13.08 16.37 17.28
N TYR A 177 -13.43 16.04 18.52
CA TYR A 177 -14.82 16.12 19.03
C TYR A 177 -15.27 17.56 19.31
N LYS A 178 -14.34 18.50 19.38
CA LYS A 178 -14.61 19.94 19.59
C LYS A 178 -14.55 20.74 18.29
N ASN A 179 -14.00 20.16 17.23
CA ASN A 179 -13.84 20.80 15.92
C ASN A 179 -14.67 20.08 14.88
N GLN A 180 -15.19 20.84 13.94
CA GLN A 180 -15.81 20.28 12.75
C GLN A 180 -14.71 19.96 11.73
N LEU A 181 -14.46 18.65 11.48
CA LEU A 181 -13.52 18.25 10.44
C LEU A 181 -14.04 18.70 9.07
N GLN A 182 -13.16 19.27 8.27
CA GLN A 182 -13.51 19.77 6.95
C GLN A 182 -13.43 18.65 5.90
N GLU A 183 -14.39 18.62 4.98
CA GLU A 183 -14.41 17.69 3.85
C GLU A 183 -13.41 18.07 2.76
N TYR A 184 -12.79 19.25 2.86
CA TYR A 184 -11.78 19.77 1.94
C TYR A 184 -10.51 20.09 2.71
N GLY A 185 -9.39 19.49 2.30
CA GLY A 185 -8.09 19.75 2.94
C GLY A 185 -7.13 18.59 2.87
N THR A 186 -6.03 18.74 3.57
CA THR A 186 -4.96 17.76 3.70
C THR A 186 -4.80 17.37 5.16
N TYR A 187 -4.93 16.08 5.45
CA TYR A 187 -4.74 15.53 6.78
C TYR A 187 -3.41 14.78 6.85
N VAL A 188 -2.56 15.16 7.79
CA VAL A 188 -1.22 14.59 7.97
C VAL A 188 -1.20 13.73 9.23
N PHE A 189 -0.76 12.48 9.06
CA PHE A 189 -0.58 11.51 10.13
C PHE A 189 0.88 11.09 10.20
N GLY A 190 1.48 11.19 11.38
CA GLY A 190 2.84 10.75 11.65
C GLY A 190 2.93 9.30 12.13
N SER A 191 4.17 8.84 12.39
CA SER A 191 4.42 7.52 12.95
C SER A 191 3.96 7.43 14.41
N GLU A 192 3.69 6.20 14.89
CA GLU A 192 3.24 5.95 16.27
C GLU A 192 4.31 6.34 17.31
N SER A 193 5.58 6.22 16.95
CA SER A 193 6.71 6.44 17.87
C SER A 193 7.20 7.88 17.90
N HIS A 194 7.14 8.60 16.78
CA HIS A 194 7.75 9.93 16.63
C HIS A 194 6.74 11.02 16.25
N GLY A 195 5.51 10.63 15.91
CA GLY A 195 4.52 11.56 15.37
C GLY A 195 4.92 12.06 13.98
N ILE A 196 4.55 13.29 13.69
CA ILE A 196 4.89 14.02 12.47
C ILE A 196 6.32 14.54 12.58
N SER A 197 7.07 14.58 11.49
CA SER A 197 8.46 15.08 11.45
C SER A 197 8.55 16.56 11.87
N GLU A 198 9.67 16.95 12.47
CA GLU A 198 9.89 18.33 12.96
C GLU A 198 9.79 19.36 11.81
N GLU A 199 10.20 18.98 10.60
CA GLU A 199 10.06 19.82 9.41
C GLU A 199 8.61 20.17 9.10
N LEU A 200 7.70 19.21 9.26
CA LEU A 200 6.26 19.42 9.06
C LEU A 200 5.59 20.11 10.26
N LYS A 201 6.16 19.99 11.48
CA LYS A 201 5.63 20.69 12.66
C LYS A 201 5.92 22.17 12.64
N SER A 202 7.15 22.54 12.26
CA SER A 202 7.64 23.94 12.31
C SER A 202 7.03 24.87 11.26
N ASN A 203 6.46 24.35 10.18
CA ASN A 203 5.71 25.19 9.25
C ASN A 203 4.40 25.65 9.91
N GLU A 204 4.20 26.96 9.99
CA GLU A 204 2.92 27.59 10.37
C GLU A 204 1.84 27.27 9.32
N ILE A 205 1.44 26.02 9.31
CA ILE A 205 0.35 25.56 8.50
C ILE A 205 -0.90 25.79 9.34
N LYS A 206 -1.84 26.54 8.80
CA LYS A 206 -3.11 26.86 9.45
C LYS A 206 -3.72 25.60 10.07
N THR A 207 -3.66 25.51 11.40
CA THR A 207 -4.34 24.50 12.22
C THR A 207 -5.84 24.74 12.20
#